data_fcb6030420a462ec71c1321af2cc5175
#
_entry.id   fcb6030420a462ec71c1321af2cc5175
#
_cell.length_a   1.000
_cell.length_b   1.000
_cell.length_c   1.000
_cell.angle_alpha   90.00
_cell.angle_beta   90.00
_cell.angle_gamma   90.00
#
_symmetry.space_group_name_H-M   'P 1'
#
loop_
_entity.id
_entity.type
_entity.pdbx_description
1 polymer ?
#
loop_
_entity_poly.entity_id
_entity_poly.type
_entity_poly.pdbx_seq_one_letter_code
_entity_poly.pdbx_strand_id
1 'polypeptide(L)'
;MNDRYQSPLSERYASKEMQYIFSPDKKFKTWRKLWIALAETEKELGLNITQEQIDELKSHQDDINYEVAKERERLVRHDVMSHVYAYGQQCPKAKGIIHLGATSCYVGDNTDLIIMTEALKLVRKKLINVMAELAKFADTYKNQPTLAFTHFQPAQPTTVGKRATLWLHDLCLDLEDLDYVLGSMKLLGSKGTTGTQASFLELFDGNHEKCRKADQMIAEKMGFKECYPVSGQTYSRKIDTRVLNVLAGIAQSAHKFTNDVRLLQHLKEVEEPFEKNQIGSSAMAYKRNPMRSERIASLADYVMADVINPMLVASTQWFERTLDDSANKRLSVPEGFLAIDGILDLYLNVVDGLVVYPKVIEKHFLAELPFMATENIMMDAVKAGGDRQELHERIRQLSMEAGRNVKEKGLDNNLLELIAEDPVFGLTMEDLKKTMDPSKYVGRAPQQVDEFLSEVVNPILEANKEVLGMTAEITV
;
A
#
# COMPACT_ATOMS: atom_id res chain seq x y z
N MET A 1 -19.65 -12.66 22.36
CA MET A 1 -20.94 -12.90 21.71
C MET A 1 -20.65 -13.28 20.25
N ASN A 2 -20.82 -14.55 19.91
CA ASN A 2 -20.49 -15.09 18.57
C ASN A 2 -21.73 -15.28 17.70
N ASP A 3 -22.81 -14.57 18.03
CA ASP A 3 -24.15 -14.67 17.43
C ASP A 3 -24.47 -13.50 16.47
N ARG A 4 -23.47 -12.66 16.15
CA ARG A 4 -23.60 -11.51 15.27
C ARG A 4 -22.47 -11.47 14.25
N TYR A 5 -22.76 -10.92 13.08
CA TYR A 5 -21.74 -10.67 12.07
C TYR A 5 -20.65 -9.73 12.61
N GLN A 6 -19.42 -10.11 12.38
CA GLN A 6 -18.21 -9.28 12.63
C GLN A 6 -17.40 -9.20 11.35
N SER A 7 -16.82 -8.03 11.09
CA SER A 7 -16.04 -7.84 9.88
C SER A 7 -14.70 -8.59 9.96
N PRO A 8 -14.38 -9.44 8.98
CA PRO A 8 -13.07 -10.09 8.93
C PRO A 8 -11.91 -9.10 8.88
N LEU A 9 -12.12 -7.90 8.34
CA LEU A 9 -11.10 -6.86 8.31
C LEU A 9 -10.64 -6.47 9.73
N SER A 10 -11.57 -6.33 10.66
CA SER A 10 -11.25 -5.99 12.06
C SER A 10 -10.74 -7.16 12.86
N GLU A 11 -11.27 -8.38 12.62
CA GLU A 11 -10.92 -9.55 13.43
C GLU A 11 -9.65 -10.25 13.00
N ARG A 12 -9.34 -10.20 11.69
CA ARG A 12 -8.33 -11.07 11.12
C ARG A 12 -7.19 -10.32 10.42
N TYR A 13 -7.43 -9.14 9.86
CA TYR A 13 -6.49 -8.58 8.88
C TYR A 13 -5.88 -7.24 9.29
N ALA A 14 -6.66 -6.29 9.78
CA ALA A 14 -6.17 -4.98 10.12
C ALA A 14 -5.46 -4.94 11.48
N SER A 15 -4.41 -4.13 11.58
CA SER A 15 -3.72 -3.87 12.83
C SER A 15 -4.63 -3.13 13.84
N LYS A 16 -4.31 -3.27 15.12
CA LYS A 16 -5.01 -2.52 16.19
C LYS A 16 -4.86 -1.01 16.02
N GLU A 17 -3.72 -0.56 15.49
CA GLU A 17 -3.45 0.86 15.25
C GLU A 17 -4.41 1.44 14.20
N MET A 18 -4.57 0.77 13.05
CA MET A 18 -5.52 1.21 12.02
C MET A 18 -6.96 1.12 12.50
N GLN A 19 -7.33 0.06 13.23
CA GLN A 19 -8.67 -0.07 13.83
C GLN A 19 -8.96 1.07 14.81
N TYR A 20 -7.99 1.49 15.62
CA TYR A 20 -8.17 2.62 16.53
C TYR A 20 -8.41 3.93 15.79
N ILE A 21 -7.68 4.19 14.71
CA ILE A 21 -7.86 5.40 13.87
C ILE A 21 -9.29 5.55 13.39
N PHE A 22 -9.97 4.45 13.04
CA PHE A 22 -11.37 4.44 12.61
C PHE A 22 -12.38 4.12 13.72
N SER A 23 -11.94 4.06 14.97
CA SER A 23 -12.81 3.74 16.10
C SER A 23 -13.76 4.91 16.48
N PRO A 24 -14.89 4.61 17.12
CA PRO A 24 -15.74 5.63 17.73
C PRO A 24 -14.99 6.53 18.72
N ASP A 25 -14.09 5.97 19.52
CA ASP A 25 -13.27 6.76 20.46
C ASP A 25 -12.45 7.83 19.75
N LYS A 26 -11.72 7.46 18.73
CA LYS A 26 -10.93 8.40 17.92
C LYS A 26 -11.84 9.47 17.31
N LYS A 27 -12.95 9.07 16.72
CA LYS A 27 -13.92 9.96 16.08
C LYS A 27 -14.44 11.01 17.07
N PHE A 28 -15.01 10.58 18.18
CA PHE A 28 -15.69 11.48 19.09
C PHE A 28 -14.73 12.33 19.97
N LYS A 29 -13.56 11.82 20.29
CA LYS A 29 -12.49 12.62 20.89
C LYS A 29 -12.01 13.72 19.92
N THR A 30 -11.94 13.42 18.63
CA THR A 30 -11.59 14.42 17.60
C THR A 30 -12.69 15.49 17.48
N TRP A 31 -13.97 15.11 17.58
CA TRP A 31 -15.07 16.09 17.63
C TRP A 31 -14.90 17.07 18.80
N ARG A 32 -14.58 16.58 19.98
CA ARG A 32 -14.33 17.45 21.15
C ARG A 32 -13.13 18.36 20.96
N LYS A 33 -12.04 17.88 20.38
CA LYS A 33 -10.88 18.71 20.02
C LYS A 33 -11.26 19.82 19.04
N LEU A 34 -12.09 19.52 18.06
CA LEU A 34 -12.58 20.52 17.10
C LEU A 34 -13.48 21.56 17.76
N TRP A 35 -14.36 21.18 18.70
CA TRP A 35 -15.17 22.13 19.45
C TRP A 35 -14.32 23.01 20.38
N ILE A 36 -13.28 22.49 21.00
CA ILE A 36 -12.31 23.25 21.77
C ILE A 36 -11.57 24.24 20.87
N ALA A 37 -11.05 23.76 19.72
CA ALA A 37 -10.36 24.64 18.77
C ALA A 37 -11.27 25.78 18.26
N LEU A 38 -12.54 25.49 18.02
CA LEU A 38 -13.53 26.48 17.63
C LEU A 38 -13.73 27.53 18.75
N ALA A 39 -13.99 27.09 19.98
CA ALA A 39 -14.22 27.99 21.12
C ALA A 39 -13.00 28.88 21.44
N GLU A 40 -11.79 28.30 21.39
CA GLU A 40 -10.55 29.05 21.54
C GLU A 40 -10.40 30.13 20.46
N THR A 41 -10.63 29.73 19.19
CA THR A 41 -10.54 30.63 18.03
C THR A 41 -11.56 31.79 18.16
N GLU A 42 -12.79 31.48 18.50
CA GLU A 42 -13.86 32.47 18.69
C GLU A 42 -13.53 33.44 19.83
N LYS A 43 -12.99 32.93 20.94
CA LYS A 43 -12.50 33.78 22.04
C LYS A 43 -11.38 34.71 21.59
N GLU A 44 -10.37 34.18 20.93
CA GLU A 44 -9.22 34.96 20.44
C GLU A 44 -9.61 36.01 19.41
N LEU A 45 -10.70 35.79 18.68
CA LEU A 45 -11.26 36.73 17.71
C LEU A 45 -12.27 37.71 18.34
N GLY A 46 -12.50 37.63 19.66
CA GLY A 46 -13.20 38.62 20.43
C GLY A 46 -14.64 38.30 20.79
N LEU A 47 -15.09 37.05 20.62
CA LEU A 47 -16.38 36.64 21.15
C LEU A 47 -16.33 36.50 22.69
N ASN A 48 -17.48 36.67 23.34
CA ASN A 48 -17.59 36.58 24.79
C ASN A 48 -17.55 35.13 25.29
N ILE A 49 -16.37 34.51 25.21
CA ILE A 49 -16.07 33.16 25.71
C ILE A 49 -15.02 33.31 26.81
N THR A 50 -15.27 32.69 27.96
CA THR A 50 -14.35 32.76 29.10
C THR A 50 -13.31 31.66 29.07
N GLN A 51 -12.16 31.90 29.74
CA GLN A 51 -11.16 30.87 29.91
C GLN A 51 -11.69 29.68 30.71
N GLU A 52 -12.53 29.94 31.70
CA GLU A 52 -13.16 28.88 32.51
C GLU A 52 -14.02 27.95 31.68
N GLN A 53 -14.74 28.45 30.67
CA GLN A 53 -15.50 27.61 29.74
C GLN A 53 -14.60 26.72 28.91
N ILE A 54 -13.49 27.26 28.40
CA ILE A 54 -12.50 26.47 27.61
C ILE A 54 -11.83 25.41 28.48
N ASP A 55 -11.44 25.75 29.70
CA ASP A 55 -10.81 24.82 30.64
C ASP A 55 -11.75 23.66 31.01
N GLU A 56 -13.04 23.98 31.21
CA GLU A 56 -14.07 22.97 31.44
C GLU A 56 -14.20 22.00 30.22
N LEU A 57 -14.25 22.52 28.99
CA LEU A 57 -14.25 21.70 27.79
C LEU A 57 -13.00 20.77 27.71
N LYS A 58 -11.83 21.33 27.96
CA LYS A 58 -10.57 20.55 27.96
C LYS A 58 -10.55 19.46 29.01
N SER A 59 -11.10 19.71 30.20
CA SER A 59 -11.13 18.73 31.29
C SER A 59 -11.96 17.47 30.94
N HIS A 60 -12.91 17.58 30.01
CA HIS A 60 -13.77 16.50 29.55
C HIS A 60 -13.54 16.13 28.07
N GLN A 61 -12.37 16.43 27.53
CA GLN A 61 -12.06 16.16 26.13
C GLN A 61 -12.10 14.65 25.78
N ASP A 62 -11.65 13.80 26.68
CA ASP A 62 -11.40 12.39 26.41
C ASP A 62 -12.39 11.42 27.09
N ASP A 63 -13.16 11.84 28.07
CA ASP A 63 -14.10 11.03 28.83
C ASP A 63 -15.54 11.10 28.26
N ILE A 64 -15.74 10.50 27.11
CA ILE A 64 -17.02 10.56 26.40
C ILE A 64 -18.10 9.70 27.09
N ASN A 65 -19.24 10.33 27.43
CA ASN A 65 -20.40 9.62 27.94
C ASN A 65 -21.24 9.05 26.80
N TYR A 66 -20.90 7.84 26.36
CA TYR A 66 -21.58 7.16 25.27
C TYR A 66 -23.03 6.81 25.57
N GLU A 67 -23.37 6.49 26.82
CA GLU A 67 -24.75 6.12 27.20
C GLU A 67 -25.69 7.33 27.02
N VAL A 68 -25.31 8.49 27.53
CA VAL A 68 -26.10 9.71 27.37
C VAL A 68 -26.21 10.10 25.89
N ALA A 69 -25.13 10.00 25.12
CA ALA A 69 -25.15 10.31 23.71
C ALA A 69 -26.10 9.37 22.93
N LYS A 70 -26.03 8.08 23.15
CA LYS A 70 -26.90 7.08 22.50
C LYS A 70 -28.37 7.25 22.85
N GLU A 71 -28.67 7.47 24.13
CA GLU A 71 -30.05 7.70 24.57
C GLU A 71 -30.62 8.97 23.92
N ARG A 72 -29.83 10.05 23.89
CA ARG A 72 -30.24 11.29 23.24
C ARG A 72 -30.45 11.11 21.74
N GLU A 73 -29.55 10.40 21.05
CA GLU A 73 -29.67 10.14 19.62
C GLU A 73 -30.94 9.33 19.28
N ARG A 74 -31.30 8.37 20.11
CA ARG A 74 -32.54 7.62 19.94
C ARG A 74 -33.78 8.51 19.96
N LEU A 75 -33.73 9.60 20.73
CA LEU A 75 -34.85 10.56 20.85
C LEU A 75 -34.85 11.58 19.71
N VAL A 76 -33.71 12.17 19.41
CA VAL A 76 -33.64 13.31 18.47
C VAL A 76 -33.20 12.93 17.05
N ARG A 77 -32.75 11.70 16.85
CA ARG A 77 -32.31 11.15 15.53
C ARG A 77 -31.20 11.99 14.87
N HIS A 78 -30.28 12.53 15.67
CA HIS A 78 -29.18 13.36 15.19
C HIS A 78 -27.94 13.14 16.07
N ASP A 79 -26.91 12.54 15.49
CA ASP A 79 -25.68 12.11 16.19
C ASP A 79 -24.88 13.33 16.75
N VAL A 80 -24.60 14.33 15.92
CA VAL A 80 -23.81 15.51 16.36
C VAL A 80 -24.49 16.24 17.50
N MET A 81 -25.80 16.53 17.39
CA MET A 81 -26.54 17.20 18.45
C MET A 81 -26.66 16.39 19.73
N SER A 82 -26.63 15.06 19.60
CA SER A 82 -26.61 14.15 20.76
C SER A 82 -25.28 14.22 21.51
N HIS A 83 -24.17 14.31 20.78
CA HIS A 83 -22.85 14.51 21.39
C HIS A 83 -22.65 15.94 21.93
N VAL A 84 -23.21 16.99 21.31
CA VAL A 84 -23.27 18.34 21.88
C VAL A 84 -24.00 18.29 23.21
N TYR A 85 -25.16 17.62 23.27
CA TYR A 85 -25.92 17.47 24.50
C TYR A 85 -25.13 16.74 25.59
N ALA A 86 -24.55 15.57 25.26
CA ALA A 86 -23.76 14.79 26.21
C ALA A 86 -22.56 15.59 26.76
N TYR A 87 -21.86 16.32 25.89
CA TYR A 87 -20.73 17.16 26.27
C TYR A 87 -21.19 18.30 27.17
N GLY A 88 -22.33 18.97 26.86
CA GLY A 88 -22.92 20.01 27.66
C GLY A 88 -23.38 19.55 29.05
N GLN A 89 -23.75 18.28 29.23
CA GLN A 89 -24.06 17.73 30.55
C GLN A 89 -22.81 17.63 31.44
N GLN A 90 -21.65 17.37 30.86
CA GLN A 90 -20.36 17.33 31.55
C GLN A 90 -19.79 18.73 31.76
N CYS A 91 -20.14 19.69 30.89
CA CYS A 91 -19.59 21.05 30.85
C CYS A 91 -20.69 22.09 31.00
N PRO A 92 -21.34 22.23 32.18
CA PRO A 92 -22.47 23.12 32.37
C PRO A 92 -22.14 24.60 32.13
N LYS A 93 -20.94 25.07 32.41
CA LYS A 93 -20.50 26.46 32.16
C LYS A 93 -20.29 26.74 30.68
N ALA A 94 -19.76 25.77 29.95
CA ALA A 94 -19.49 25.85 28.52
C ALA A 94 -20.66 25.45 27.63
N LYS A 95 -21.72 24.87 28.19
CA LYS A 95 -22.87 24.32 27.45
C LYS A 95 -23.39 25.24 26.34
N GLY A 96 -23.44 26.55 26.59
CA GLY A 96 -24.01 27.54 25.66
C GLY A 96 -23.10 27.89 24.48
N ILE A 97 -21.83 27.51 24.52
CA ILE A 97 -20.84 27.86 23.48
C ILE A 97 -20.36 26.65 22.65
N ILE A 98 -20.77 25.45 23.01
CA ILE A 98 -20.40 24.27 22.23
C ILE A 98 -21.07 24.37 20.86
N HIS A 99 -20.26 24.18 19.78
CA HIS A 99 -20.77 24.21 18.41
C HIS A 99 -21.32 25.57 17.94
N LEU A 100 -20.88 26.68 18.52
CA LEU A 100 -21.36 28.00 18.18
C LEU A 100 -21.06 28.36 16.71
N GLY A 101 -22.08 28.80 15.97
CA GLY A 101 -21.98 29.15 14.56
C GLY A 101 -21.73 27.94 13.59
N ALA A 102 -21.44 26.75 14.10
CA ALA A 102 -21.10 25.61 13.32
C ALA A 102 -22.32 24.79 12.86
N THR A 103 -22.11 23.93 11.85
CA THR A 103 -23.04 22.89 11.44
C THR A 103 -22.41 21.50 11.67
N SER A 104 -23.21 20.44 11.53
CA SER A 104 -22.76 19.07 11.77
C SER A 104 -21.50 18.68 10.99
N CYS A 105 -21.35 19.18 9.75
CA CYS A 105 -20.18 18.89 8.92
C CYS A 105 -18.90 19.55 9.44
N TYR A 106 -18.98 20.54 10.33
CA TYR A 106 -17.78 21.08 10.98
C TYR A 106 -17.01 20.00 11.71
N VAL A 107 -17.66 19.23 12.58
CA VAL A 107 -17.00 18.11 13.27
C VAL A 107 -16.90 16.87 12.40
N GLY A 108 -17.94 16.53 11.64
CA GLY A 108 -17.96 15.33 10.80
C GLY A 108 -16.88 15.33 9.72
N ASP A 109 -16.88 16.35 8.90
CA ASP A 109 -15.98 16.43 7.73
C ASP A 109 -14.53 16.75 8.12
N ASN A 110 -14.30 17.67 9.06
CA ASN A 110 -12.96 17.94 9.56
C ASN A 110 -12.36 16.68 10.23
N THR A 111 -13.14 15.94 10.99
CA THR A 111 -12.70 14.68 11.60
C THR A 111 -12.33 13.65 10.54
N ASP A 112 -13.13 13.49 9.49
CA ASP A 112 -12.83 12.53 8.41
C ASP A 112 -11.52 12.88 7.70
N LEU A 113 -11.24 14.15 7.45
CA LEU A 113 -9.97 14.61 6.87
C LEU A 113 -8.78 14.36 7.81
N ILE A 114 -8.94 14.58 9.11
CA ILE A 114 -7.91 14.28 10.11
C ILE A 114 -7.62 12.80 10.17
N ILE A 115 -8.66 11.98 10.26
CA ILE A 115 -8.54 10.50 10.34
C ILE A 115 -7.91 9.94 9.08
N MET A 116 -8.35 10.36 7.89
CA MET A 116 -7.73 9.92 6.62
C MET A 116 -6.26 10.32 6.54
N THR A 117 -5.90 11.52 7.02
CA THR A 117 -4.51 11.97 7.03
C THR A 117 -3.65 11.11 7.96
N GLU A 118 -4.13 10.78 9.15
CA GLU A 118 -3.44 9.89 10.08
C GLU A 118 -3.31 8.46 9.52
N ALA A 119 -4.37 7.95 8.91
CA ALA A 119 -4.38 6.64 8.27
C ALA A 119 -3.39 6.58 7.08
N LEU A 120 -3.34 7.61 6.24
CA LEU A 120 -2.34 7.72 5.17
C LEU A 120 -0.91 7.75 5.71
N LYS A 121 -0.65 8.41 6.83
CA LYS A 121 0.66 8.40 7.48
C LYS A 121 1.06 7.00 7.96
N LEU A 122 0.12 6.23 8.48
CA LEU A 122 0.36 4.84 8.87
C LEU A 122 0.62 3.95 7.65
N VAL A 123 -0.17 4.09 6.59
CA VAL A 123 0.06 3.40 5.31
C VAL A 123 1.46 3.72 4.77
N ARG A 124 1.84 5.00 4.77
CA ARG A 124 3.18 5.45 4.35
C ARG A 124 4.29 4.79 5.15
N LYS A 125 4.16 4.76 6.46
CA LYS A 125 5.13 4.10 7.36
C LYS A 125 5.31 2.62 7.01
N LYS A 126 4.20 1.90 6.81
CA LYS A 126 4.23 0.48 6.46
C LYS A 126 4.82 0.26 5.06
N LEU A 127 4.44 1.07 4.08
CA LEU A 127 4.97 1.00 2.72
C LEU A 127 6.50 1.17 2.69
N ILE A 128 7.04 2.14 3.42
CA ILE A 128 8.50 2.37 3.52
C ILE A 128 9.20 1.15 4.15
N ASN A 129 8.62 0.51 5.14
CA ASN A 129 9.20 -0.70 5.74
C ASN A 129 9.18 -1.89 4.76
N VAL A 130 8.14 -2.06 3.96
CA VAL A 130 8.12 -3.05 2.87
C VAL A 130 9.22 -2.76 1.85
N MET A 131 9.40 -1.49 1.46
CA MET A 131 10.47 -1.06 0.56
C MET A 131 11.85 -1.38 1.12
N ALA A 132 12.07 -1.18 2.41
CA ALA A 132 13.35 -1.48 3.08
C ALA A 132 13.69 -2.97 3.03
N GLU A 133 12.72 -3.86 3.31
CA GLU A 133 12.95 -5.30 3.23
C GLU A 133 13.13 -5.79 1.78
N LEU A 134 12.40 -5.22 0.82
CA LEU A 134 12.62 -5.51 -0.61
C LEU A 134 14.01 -5.05 -1.08
N ALA A 135 14.48 -3.90 -0.62
CA ALA A 135 15.82 -3.40 -0.94
C ALA A 135 16.90 -4.35 -0.42
N LYS A 136 16.76 -4.80 0.82
CA LYS A 136 17.65 -5.80 1.43
C LYS A 136 17.64 -7.13 0.68
N PHE A 137 16.46 -7.61 0.29
CA PHE A 137 16.32 -8.82 -0.52
C PHE A 137 16.98 -8.65 -1.90
N ALA A 138 16.74 -7.53 -2.59
CA ALA A 138 17.34 -7.24 -3.88
C ALA A 138 18.87 -7.19 -3.83
N ASP A 139 19.43 -6.53 -2.81
CA ASP A 139 20.89 -6.48 -2.61
C ASP A 139 21.49 -7.86 -2.31
N THR A 140 20.82 -8.64 -1.44
CA THR A 140 21.26 -9.99 -1.07
C THR A 140 21.38 -10.93 -2.29
N TYR A 141 20.42 -10.84 -3.21
CA TYR A 141 20.34 -11.75 -4.36
C TYR A 141 20.67 -11.10 -5.71
N LYS A 142 21.32 -9.94 -5.73
CA LYS A 142 21.70 -9.23 -6.97
C LYS A 142 22.60 -10.04 -7.89
N ASN A 143 23.40 -10.94 -7.34
CA ASN A 143 24.32 -11.78 -8.09
C ASN A 143 23.80 -13.22 -8.31
N GLN A 144 22.58 -13.56 -7.88
CA GLN A 144 21.99 -14.87 -8.09
C GLN A 144 21.34 -14.97 -9.46
N PRO A 145 21.96 -15.63 -10.48
CA PRO A 145 21.36 -15.78 -11.79
C PRO A 145 20.07 -16.60 -11.73
N THR A 146 19.11 -16.23 -12.56
CA THR A 146 17.86 -16.96 -12.74
C THR A 146 17.33 -16.77 -14.16
N LEU A 147 16.49 -17.69 -14.64
CA LEU A 147 15.75 -17.47 -15.87
C LEU A 147 14.81 -16.27 -15.71
N ALA A 148 14.80 -15.38 -16.69
CA ALA A 148 13.69 -14.47 -16.86
C ALA A 148 12.61 -15.14 -17.72
N PHE A 149 11.39 -14.64 -17.60
CA PHE A 149 10.25 -15.12 -18.36
C PHE A 149 9.56 -13.94 -19.04
N THR A 150 9.38 -14.07 -20.36
CA THR A 150 8.47 -13.24 -21.14
C THR A 150 7.37 -14.13 -21.69
N HIS A 151 6.11 -13.70 -21.64
CA HIS A 151 4.96 -14.55 -22.00
C HIS A 151 4.93 -15.88 -21.21
N PHE A 152 5.53 -15.86 -20.01
CA PHE A 152 5.78 -17.03 -19.17
C PHE A 152 6.60 -18.15 -19.86
N GLN A 153 7.39 -17.79 -20.86
CA GLN A 153 8.38 -18.67 -21.51
C GLN A 153 9.78 -18.25 -21.09
N PRO A 154 10.71 -19.21 -20.95
CA PRO A 154 12.11 -18.89 -20.66
C PRO A 154 12.68 -17.90 -21.67
N ALA A 155 13.32 -16.88 -21.17
CA ALA A 155 13.93 -15.81 -21.94
C ALA A 155 15.37 -15.59 -21.45
N GLN A 156 16.02 -14.53 -21.95
CA GLN A 156 17.36 -14.17 -21.49
C GLN A 156 17.41 -14.08 -19.97
N PRO A 157 18.51 -14.55 -19.35
CA PRO A 157 18.66 -14.56 -17.91
C PRO A 157 18.65 -13.17 -17.26
N THR A 158 18.27 -13.16 -16.01
CA THR A 158 18.36 -12.02 -15.09
C THR A 158 18.96 -12.48 -13.77
N THR A 159 18.81 -11.68 -12.70
CA THR A 159 19.10 -12.13 -11.34
C THR A 159 17.86 -12.04 -10.46
N VAL A 160 17.83 -12.83 -9.40
CA VAL A 160 16.74 -12.80 -8.39
C VAL A 160 16.59 -11.40 -7.81
N GLY A 161 17.70 -10.74 -7.47
CA GLY A 161 17.68 -9.36 -6.95
C GLY A 161 17.19 -8.35 -7.98
N LYS A 162 17.57 -8.50 -9.27
CA LYS A 162 17.06 -7.60 -10.32
C LYS A 162 15.56 -7.74 -10.51
N ARG A 163 15.01 -8.96 -10.43
CA ARG A 163 13.55 -9.15 -10.44
C ARG A 163 12.88 -8.42 -9.28
N ALA A 164 13.44 -8.48 -8.09
CA ALA A 164 12.91 -7.77 -6.92
C ALA A 164 12.90 -6.26 -7.08
N THR A 165 13.83 -5.67 -7.84
CA THR A 165 13.80 -4.22 -8.13
C THR A 165 12.58 -3.79 -8.94
N LEU A 166 11.94 -4.68 -9.69
CA LEU A 166 10.69 -4.37 -10.40
C LEU A 166 9.55 -4.16 -9.40
N TRP A 167 9.43 -5.03 -8.41
CA TRP A 167 8.44 -4.87 -7.33
C TRP A 167 8.71 -3.61 -6.51
N LEU A 168 9.97 -3.36 -6.20
CA LEU A 168 10.39 -2.18 -5.43
C LEU A 168 10.15 -0.87 -6.18
N HIS A 169 10.35 -0.86 -7.49
CA HIS A 169 10.07 0.31 -8.33
C HIS A 169 8.59 0.68 -8.34
N ASP A 170 7.70 -0.31 -8.44
CA ASP A 170 6.25 -0.08 -8.33
C ASP A 170 5.89 0.60 -6.99
N LEU A 171 6.51 0.16 -5.89
CA LEU A 171 6.29 0.80 -4.58
C LEU A 171 6.89 2.21 -4.48
N CYS A 172 7.96 2.52 -5.21
CA CYS A 172 8.46 3.89 -5.30
C CYS A 172 7.43 4.81 -5.97
N LEU A 173 6.79 4.37 -7.05
CA LEU A 173 5.71 5.11 -7.71
C LEU A 173 4.51 5.32 -6.77
N ASP A 174 4.12 4.26 -6.04
CA ASP A 174 3.06 4.36 -5.05
C ASP A 174 3.38 5.36 -3.93
N LEU A 175 4.63 5.42 -3.48
CA LEU A 175 5.07 6.38 -2.46
C LEU A 175 4.99 7.82 -2.97
N GLU A 176 5.38 8.08 -4.23
CA GLU A 176 5.26 9.39 -4.86
C GLU A 176 3.79 9.86 -4.88
N ASP A 177 2.86 9.00 -5.31
CA ASP A 177 1.43 9.31 -5.34
C ASP A 177 0.88 9.53 -3.93
N LEU A 178 1.27 8.69 -2.97
CA LEU A 178 0.89 8.81 -1.57
C LEU A 178 1.36 10.14 -0.96
N ASP A 179 2.62 10.49 -1.16
CA ASP A 179 3.21 11.73 -0.64
C ASP A 179 2.56 12.97 -1.27
N TYR A 180 2.23 12.91 -2.56
CA TYR A 180 1.48 13.98 -3.23
C TYR A 180 0.08 14.17 -2.60
N VAL A 181 -0.66 13.09 -2.41
CA VAL A 181 -2.01 13.17 -1.81
C VAL A 181 -1.92 13.63 -0.36
N LEU A 182 -1.03 13.04 0.44
CA LEU A 182 -0.82 13.40 1.84
C LEU A 182 -0.44 14.88 2.01
N GLY A 183 0.46 15.38 1.16
CA GLY A 183 0.86 16.78 1.13
C GLY A 183 -0.24 17.76 0.71
N SER A 184 -1.28 17.27 0.02
CA SER A 184 -2.42 18.06 -0.45
C SER A 184 -3.61 18.08 0.52
N MET A 185 -3.57 17.30 1.62
CA MET A 185 -4.66 17.24 2.60
C MET A 185 -4.80 18.55 3.37
N LYS A 186 -6.03 19.05 3.43
CA LYS A 186 -6.40 20.28 4.13
C LYS A 186 -7.64 20.02 4.98
N LEU A 187 -7.97 20.94 5.88
CA LEU A 187 -9.25 20.89 6.60
C LEU A 187 -10.37 21.54 5.78
N LEU A 188 -11.61 21.23 6.14
CA LEU A 188 -12.78 21.98 5.69
C LEU A 188 -12.79 23.37 6.32
N GLY A 189 -12.50 23.46 7.61
CA GLY A 189 -12.61 24.67 8.40
C GLY A 189 -14.04 24.94 8.88
N SER A 190 -14.32 26.19 9.20
CA SER A 190 -15.61 26.68 9.68
C SER A 190 -16.43 27.32 8.54
N LYS A 191 -16.93 26.48 7.60
CA LYS A 191 -17.59 26.94 6.37
C LYS A 191 -19.08 27.22 6.52
N GLY A 192 -19.75 26.61 7.50
CA GLY A 192 -21.18 26.78 7.74
C GLY A 192 -22.09 25.98 6.82
N THR A 193 -23.37 26.27 6.84
CA THR A 193 -24.44 25.45 6.23
C THR A 193 -24.29 25.26 4.73
N THR A 194 -23.82 26.25 4.02
CA THR A 194 -23.69 26.24 2.54
C THR A 194 -22.29 26.62 2.05
N GLY A 195 -21.32 26.67 2.94
CA GLY A 195 -19.95 27.04 2.61
C GLY A 195 -19.67 28.54 2.56
N THR A 196 -20.66 29.39 2.90
CA THR A 196 -20.57 30.85 2.79
C THR A 196 -20.05 31.54 4.06
N GLN A 197 -19.89 30.79 5.15
CA GLN A 197 -19.55 31.30 6.47
C GLN A 197 -20.57 32.35 7.04
N ALA A 198 -21.82 32.34 6.56
CA ALA A 198 -22.81 33.36 6.92
C ALA A 198 -23.00 33.51 8.42
N SER A 199 -23.15 32.42 9.18
CA SER A 199 -23.30 32.45 10.64
C SER A 199 -22.05 32.99 11.34
N PHE A 200 -20.86 32.67 10.86
CA PHE A 200 -19.61 33.22 11.41
C PHE A 200 -19.45 34.71 11.09
N LEU A 201 -19.84 35.12 9.88
CA LEU A 201 -19.81 36.53 9.50
C LEU A 201 -20.72 37.35 10.39
N GLU A 202 -21.91 36.82 10.73
CA GLU A 202 -22.83 37.48 11.69
C GLU A 202 -22.23 37.52 13.10
N LEU A 203 -21.65 36.41 13.60
CA LEU A 203 -20.99 36.38 14.91
C LEU A 203 -19.83 37.39 15.03
N PHE A 204 -19.16 37.68 13.93
CA PHE A 204 -18.05 38.64 13.86
C PHE A 204 -18.47 40.03 13.34
N ASP A 205 -19.75 40.39 13.45
CA ASP A 205 -20.29 41.71 13.08
C ASP A 205 -19.90 42.13 11.63
N GLY A 206 -19.96 41.22 10.70
CA GLY A 206 -19.63 41.47 9.30
C GLY A 206 -18.13 41.53 8.98
N ASN A 207 -17.26 41.12 9.88
CA ASN A 207 -15.82 41.19 9.70
C ASN A 207 -15.27 39.95 8.89
N HIS A 208 -15.09 40.16 7.61
CA HIS A 208 -14.57 39.12 6.69
C HIS A 208 -13.17 38.60 7.06
N GLU A 209 -12.28 39.47 7.56
CA GLU A 209 -10.92 39.07 7.95
C GLU A 209 -10.95 38.13 9.17
N LYS A 210 -11.83 38.35 10.13
CA LYS A 210 -12.01 37.42 11.26
C LYS A 210 -12.51 36.05 10.79
N CYS A 211 -13.43 35.99 9.82
CA CYS A 211 -13.89 34.73 9.26
C CYS A 211 -12.75 33.95 8.57
N ARG A 212 -11.92 34.60 7.76
CA ARG A 212 -10.74 34.00 7.14
C ARG A 212 -9.74 33.55 8.19
N LYS A 213 -9.48 34.38 9.18
CA LYS A 213 -8.54 34.05 10.27
C LYS A 213 -9.03 32.89 11.12
N ALA A 214 -10.33 32.74 11.31
CA ALA A 214 -10.91 31.61 12.03
C ALA A 214 -10.57 30.28 11.37
N ASP A 215 -10.70 30.15 10.04
CA ASP A 215 -10.30 28.95 9.30
C ASP A 215 -8.82 28.63 9.49
N GLN A 216 -7.96 29.62 9.35
CA GLN A 216 -6.50 29.45 9.51
C GLN A 216 -6.14 28.99 10.92
N MET A 217 -6.71 29.63 11.95
CA MET A 217 -6.44 29.30 13.35
C MET A 217 -6.93 27.90 13.73
N ILE A 218 -8.11 27.47 13.23
CA ILE A 218 -8.62 26.12 13.43
C ILE A 218 -7.69 25.10 12.78
N ALA A 219 -7.26 25.36 11.54
CA ALA A 219 -6.32 24.48 10.85
C ALA A 219 -5.03 24.30 11.65
N GLU A 220 -4.41 25.39 12.09
CA GLU A 220 -3.17 25.37 12.89
C GLU A 220 -3.34 24.62 14.22
N LYS A 221 -4.44 24.87 14.94
CA LYS A 221 -4.76 24.17 16.21
C LYS A 221 -4.94 22.66 16.02
N MET A 222 -5.38 22.23 14.84
CA MET A 222 -5.55 20.83 14.49
C MET A 222 -4.35 20.20 13.76
N GLY A 223 -3.24 20.95 13.63
CA GLY A 223 -2.00 20.47 13.03
C GLY A 223 -1.96 20.48 11.49
N PHE A 224 -2.82 21.29 10.86
CA PHE A 224 -2.86 21.48 9.41
C PHE A 224 -2.36 22.86 9.01
N LYS A 225 -1.84 22.99 7.81
CA LYS A 225 -1.33 24.27 7.30
C LYS A 225 -2.45 25.22 6.89
N GLU A 226 -3.55 24.71 6.36
CA GLU A 226 -4.62 25.51 5.79
C GLU A 226 -5.94 24.73 5.63
N CYS A 227 -7.00 25.45 5.33
CA CYS A 227 -8.29 24.89 4.95
C CYS A 227 -8.47 24.96 3.43
N TYR A 228 -9.40 24.15 2.89
CA TYR A 228 -9.82 24.28 1.49
C TYR A 228 -10.39 25.69 1.26
N PRO A 229 -10.04 26.34 0.13
CA PRO A 229 -10.40 27.73 -0.10
C PRO A 229 -11.91 27.93 -0.33
N VAL A 230 -12.56 26.93 -0.90
CA VAL A 230 -14.00 26.91 -1.17
C VAL A 230 -14.60 25.55 -0.90
N SER A 231 -15.84 25.52 -0.47
CA SER A 231 -16.63 24.30 -0.27
C SER A 231 -18.12 24.61 -0.30
N GLY A 232 -18.96 23.59 -0.38
CA GLY A 232 -20.34 23.66 0.06
C GLY A 232 -20.41 23.46 1.59
N GLN A 233 -21.42 22.76 2.07
CA GLN A 233 -21.47 22.34 3.47
C GLN A 233 -20.35 21.35 3.83
N THR A 234 -19.92 20.55 2.83
CA THR A 234 -18.91 19.49 2.95
C THR A 234 -17.67 19.86 2.14
N TYR A 235 -16.53 19.24 2.46
CA TYR A 235 -15.41 19.24 1.52
C TYR A 235 -15.79 18.45 0.26
N SER A 236 -15.13 18.75 -0.85
CA SER A 236 -15.37 18.01 -2.11
C SER A 236 -15.14 16.51 -1.91
N ARG A 237 -16.15 15.68 -2.16
CA ARG A 237 -16.06 14.21 -2.06
C ARG A 237 -15.05 13.60 -3.04
N LYS A 238 -14.58 14.40 -4.01
CA LYS A 238 -13.45 14.04 -4.87
C LYS A 238 -12.17 13.76 -4.07
N ILE A 239 -12.02 14.33 -2.87
CA ILE A 239 -10.89 14.05 -1.98
C ILE A 239 -10.88 12.58 -1.55
N ASP A 240 -12.03 12.02 -1.20
CA ASP A 240 -12.13 10.59 -0.85
C ASP A 240 -11.71 9.70 -2.02
N THR A 241 -12.08 10.06 -3.26
CA THR A 241 -11.63 9.37 -4.47
C THR A 241 -10.11 9.42 -4.61
N ARG A 242 -9.50 10.59 -4.40
CA ARG A 242 -8.04 10.74 -4.48
C ARG A 242 -7.32 9.86 -3.44
N VAL A 243 -7.85 9.83 -2.23
CA VAL A 243 -7.30 9.00 -1.14
C VAL A 243 -7.41 7.51 -1.47
N LEU A 244 -8.60 7.04 -1.85
CA LEU A 244 -8.78 5.62 -2.16
C LEU A 244 -8.05 5.16 -3.44
N ASN A 245 -7.84 6.05 -4.41
CA ASN A 245 -7.00 5.74 -5.58
C ASN A 245 -5.55 5.42 -5.19
N VAL A 246 -4.99 6.11 -4.21
CA VAL A 246 -3.64 5.78 -3.69
C VAL A 246 -3.63 4.39 -3.07
N LEU A 247 -4.65 4.06 -2.28
CA LEU A 247 -4.76 2.72 -1.69
C LEU A 247 -4.89 1.64 -2.77
N ALA A 248 -5.68 1.91 -3.82
CA ALA A 248 -5.83 1.00 -4.96
C ALA A 248 -4.52 0.83 -5.75
N GLY A 249 -3.72 1.87 -5.91
CA GLY A 249 -2.38 1.79 -6.51
C GLY A 249 -1.47 0.84 -5.74
N ILE A 250 -1.37 1.02 -4.42
CA ILE A 250 -0.59 0.13 -3.55
C ILE A 250 -1.11 -1.31 -3.61
N ALA A 251 -2.43 -1.50 -3.61
CA ALA A 251 -3.05 -2.81 -3.73
C ALA A 251 -2.70 -3.49 -5.07
N GLN A 252 -2.71 -2.73 -6.17
CA GLN A 252 -2.28 -3.21 -7.50
C GLN A 252 -0.84 -3.70 -7.48
N SER A 253 0.09 -2.94 -6.90
CA SER A 253 1.50 -3.32 -6.78
C SER A 253 1.68 -4.57 -5.91
N ALA A 254 0.96 -4.66 -4.79
CA ALA A 254 0.97 -5.82 -3.92
C ALA A 254 0.42 -7.07 -4.62
N HIS A 255 -0.66 -6.95 -5.38
CA HIS A 255 -1.22 -8.05 -6.17
C HIS A 255 -0.23 -8.56 -7.22
N LYS A 256 0.43 -7.64 -7.94
CA LYS A 256 1.45 -7.99 -8.94
C LYS A 256 2.60 -8.76 -8.30
N PHE A 257 3.13 -8.30 -7.18
CA PHE A 257 4.16 -9.00 -6.41
C PHE A 257 3.74 -10.44 -6.06
N THR A 258 2.53 -10.62 -5.53
CA THR A 258 2.06 -11.94 -5.12
C THR A 258 1.80 -12.90 -6.28
N ASN A 259 1.45 -12.40 -7.46
CA ASN A 259 1.38 -13.22 -8.66
C ASN A 259 2.75 -13.82 -8.99
N ASP A 260 3.80 -13.01 -8.97
CA ASP A 260 5.15 -13.48 -9.23
C ASP A 260 5.62 -14.48 -8.16
N VAL A 261 5.39 -14.20 -6.87
CA VAL A 261 5.74 -15.13 -5.78
C VAL A 261 5.03 -16.47 -5.92
N ARG A 262 3.73 -16.46 -6.23
CA ARG A 262 2.95 -17.69 -6.44
C ARG A 262 3.47 -18.52 -7.62
N LEU A 263 3.84 -17.87 -8.73
CA LEU A 263 4.44 -18.54 -9.89
C LEU A 263 5.84 -19.07 -9.56
N LEU A 264 6.65 -18.31 -8.84
CA LEU A 264 7.98 -18.75 -8.40
C LEU A 264 7.90 -19.91 -7.40
N GLN A 265 6.90 -19.93 -6.53
CA GLN A 265 6.66 -21.03 -5.60
C GLN A 265 6.18 -22.30 -6.34
N HIS A 266 5.37 -22.14 -7.39
CA HIS A 266 5.04 -23.26 -8.29
C HIS A 266 6.29 -23.86 -8.92
N LEU A 267 7.24 -23.04 -9.34
CA LEU A 267 8.55 -23.46 -9.85
C LEU A 267 9.49 -24.00 -8.74
N LYS A 268 9.13 -23.86 -7.47
CA LYS A 268 9.97 -24.21 -6.30
C LYS A 268 11.29 -23.43 -6.24
N GLU A 269 11.33 -22.27 -6.83
CA GLU A 269 12.52 -21.40 -6.86
C GLU A 269 12.55 -20.40 -5.69
N VAL A 270 11.39 -19.84 -5.36
CA VAL A 270 11.21 -18.93 -4.22
C VAL A 270 9.89 -19.29 -3.53
N GLU A 271 9.90 -19.31 -2.21
CA GLU A 271 8.70 -19.57 -1.41
C GLU A 271 8.45 -18.47 -0.39
N GLU A 272 7.18 -18.20 -0.08
CA GLU A 272 6.83 -17.38 1.07
C GLU A 272 7.21 -18.10 2.39
N PRO A 273 7.35 -17.36 3.52
CA PRO A 273 7.71 -17.98 4.80
C PRO A 273 6.66 -19.00 5.25
N PHE A 274 7.16 -20.08 5.85
CA PHE A 274 6.34 -21.17 6.38
C PHE A 274 6.77 -21.47 7.81
N GLU A 275 5.87 -21.31 8.77
CA GLU A 275 6.18 -21.48 10.17
C GLU A 275 6.24 -22.96 10.58
N LYS A 276 7.05 -23.28 11.61
CA LYS A 276 7.30 -24.65 12.06
C LYS A 276 6.03 -25.47 12.33
N ASN A 277 5.01 -24.82 12.85
CA ASN A 277 3.75 -25.48 13.22
C ASN A 277 2.60 -25.17 12.25
N GLN A 278 2.89 -24.49 11.15
CA GLN A 278 1.89 -24.14 10.14
C GLN A 278 1.45 -25.39 9.39
N ILE A 279 0.13 -25.51 9.12
CA ILE A 279 -0.43 -26.56 8.28
C ILE A 279 -0.75 -25.98 6.92
N GLY A 280 -0.07 -26.42 5.89
CA GLY A 280 -0.26 -25.95 4.50
C GLY A 280 -1.42 -26.62 3.79
N SER A 281 -1.81 -27.82 4.21
CA SER A 281 -2.90 -28.59 3.60
C SER A 281 -3.47 -29.60 4.60
N SER A 282 -4.79 -29.71 4.63
CA SER A 282 -5.49 -30.70 5.49
C SER A 282 -5.35 -32.14 5.00
N ALA A 283 -5.08 -32.34 3.70
CA ALA A 283 -5.01 -33.68 3.08
C ALA A 283 -3.58 -34.11 2.74
N MET A 284 -2.70 -33.17 2.42
CA MET A 284 -1.33 -33.43 1.96
C MET A 284 -0.34 -32.70 2.85
N ALA A 285 0.18 -33.36 3.87
CA ALA A 285 1.03 -32.74 4.89
C ALA A 285 2.30 -32.04 4.35
N TYR A 286 2.85 -32.51 3.23
CA TYR A 286 4.02 -31.91 2.58
C TYR A 286 3.70 -30.62 1.82
N LYS A 287 2.45 -30.41 1.43
CA LYS A 287 2.05 -29.30 0.55
C LYS A 287 2.14 -27.97 1.27
N ARG A 288 2.92 -27.06 0.72
CA ARG A 288 3.04 -25.67 1.18
C ARG A 288 2.31 -24.74 0.20
N ASN A 289 1.15 -24.26 0.61
CA ASN A 289 0.38 -23.31 -0.20
C ASN A 289 0.84 -21.88 0.10
N PRO A 290 0.92 -20.99 -0.91
CA PRO A 290 1.28 -19.58 -0.72
C PRO A 290 0.07 -18.79 -0.19
N MET A 291 -0.42 -19.17 1.00
CA MET A 291 -1.70 -18.65 1.55
C MET A 291 -1.63 -17.17 1.90
N ARG A 292 -0.47 -16.65 2.29
CA ARG A 292 -0.28 -15.23 2.59
C ARG A 292 -0.35 -14.40 1.32
N SER A 293 0.33 -14.86 0.27
CA SER A 293 0.29 -14.23 -1.06
C SER A 293 -1.12 -14.28 -1.68
N GLU A 294 -1.85 -15.39 -1.53
CA GLU A 294 -3.25 -15.50 -1.96
C GLU A 294 -4.17 -14.55 -1.20
N ARG A 295 -3.94 -14.36 0.10
CA ARG A 295 -4.69 -13.41 0.93
C ARG A 295 -4.41 -11.97 0.53
N ILE A 296 -3.16 -11.60 0.29
CA ILE A 296 -2.80 -10.28 -0.24
C ILE A 296 -3.55 -10.01 -1.55
N ALA A 297 -3.50 -10.94 -2.50
CA ALA A 297 -4.20 -10.80 -3.78
C ALA A 297 -5.71 -10.62 -3.60
N SER A 298 -6.31 -11.42 -2.75
CA SER A 298 -7.76 -11.36 -2.44
C SER A 298 -8.18 -10.04 -1.79
N LEU A 299 -7.41 -9.54 -0.83
CA LEU A 299 -7.65 -8.21 -0.22
C LEU A 299 -7.39 -7.07 -1.20
N ALA A 300 -6.40 -7.22 -2.08
CA ALA A 300 -6.10 -6.24 -3.12
C ALA A 300 -7.25 -6.09 -4.13
N ASP A 301 -7.88 -7.19 -4.54
CA ASP A 301 -9.09 -7.15 -5.37
C ASP A 301 -10.20 -6.32 -4.71
N TYR A 302 -10.39 -6.50 -3.40
CA TYR A 302 -11.36 -5.74 -2.62
C TYR A 302 -11.06 -4.24 -2.63
N VAL A 303 -9.82 -3.84 -2.34
CA VAL A 303 -9.40 -2.42 -2.32
C VAL A 303 -9.54 -1.77 -3.69
N MET A 304 -9.13 -2.47 -4.75
CA MET A 304 -9.26 -1.95 -6.12
C MET A 304 -10.73 -1.79 -6.55
N ALA A 305 -11.61 -2.68 -6.13
CA ALA A 305 -13.04 -2.55 -6.40
C ALA A 305 -13.70 -1.43 -5.57
N ASP A 306 -13.25 -1.23 -4.34
CA ASP A 306 -13.81 -0.25 -3.41
C ASP A 306 -13.67 1.20 -3.89
N VAL A 307 -12.66 1.52 -4.68
CA VAL A 307 -12.43 2.87 -5.22
C VAL A 307 -13.59 3.40 -6.08
N ILE A 308 -14.42 2.52 -6.60
CA ILE A 308 -15.62 2.89 -7.37
C ILE A 308 -16.64 3.62 -6.47
N ASN A 309 -16.73 3.26 -5.20
CA ASN A 309 -17.65 3.87 -4.25
C ASN A 309 -17.47 5.40 -4.15
N PRO A 310 -16.30 5.93 -3.76
CA PRO A 310 -16.13 7.38 -3.66
C PRO A 310 -16.22 8.10 -5.02
N MET A 311 -15.89 7.44 -6.13
CA MET A 311 -16.09 8.00 -7.47
C MET A 311 -17.57 8.24 -7.77
N LEU A 312 -18.42 7.26 -7.47
CA LEU A 312 -19.87 7.38 -7.62
C LEU A 312 -20.42 8.45 -6.68
N VAL A 313 -20.06 8.41 -5.42
CA VAL A 313 -20.50 9.38 -4.40
C VAL A 313 -20.14 10.80 -4.79
N ALA A 314 -18.90 11.05 -5.25
CA ALA A 314 -18.48 12.37 -5.69
C ALA A 314 -19.27 12.88 -6.91
N SER A 315 -19.60 11.98 -7.84
CA SER A 315 -20.30 12.33 -9.07
C SER A 315 -21.81 12.59 -8.90
N THR A 316 -22.40 12.06 -7.82
CA THR A 316 -23.85 12.16 -7.55
C THR A 316 -24.21 13.24 -6.49
N GLN A 317 -23.23 14.00 -6.00
CA GLN A 317 -23.52 15.11 -5.08
C GLN A 317 -24.32 16.20 -5.78
N TRP A 318 -25.30 16.77 -5.03
CA TRP A 318 -26.16 17.84 -5.53
C TRP A 318 -25.84 19.16 -4.83
N PHE A 319 -25.57 20.17 -5.61
CA PHE A 319 -25.33 21.55 -5.11
C PHE A 319 -24.39 21.60 -3.91
N GLU A 320 -24.80 22.19 -2.80
CA GLU A 320 -24.00 22.39 -1.61
C GLU A 320 -24.03 21.18 -0.66
N ARG A 321 -25.01 20.28 -0.79
CA ARG A 321 -25.14 19.08 0.06
C ARG A 321 -26.20 18.11 -0.44
N THR A 322 -25.84 16.82 -0.52
CA THR A 322 -26.75 15.68 -0.41
C THR A 322 -26.25 14.74 0.69
N LEU A 323 -27.10 13.86 1.19
CA LEU A 323 -26.74 12.93 2.31
C LEU A 323 -26.43 11.51 1.80
N ASP A 324 -26.51 11.24 0.54
CA ASP A 324 -26.27 9.93 -0.08
C ASP A 324 -24.81 9.46 0.08
N ASP A 325 -23.89 10.36 0.32
CA ASP A 325 -22.51 10.06 0.66
C ASP A 325 -22.35 9.38 2.03
N SER A 326 -23.23 9.70 2.99
CA SER A 326 -23.00 9.41 4.40
C SER A 326 -22.84 7.91 4.71
N ALA A 327 -23.79 7.09 4.29
CA ALA A 327 -23.76 5.64 4.53
C ALA A 327 -22.63 4.96 3.73
N ASN A 328 -22.49 5.30 2.45
CA ASN A 328 -21.46 4.73 1.59
C ASN A 328 -20.04 5.01 2.13
N LYS A 329 -19.77 6.28 2.47
CA LYS A 329 -18.48 6.72 2.97
C LYS A 329 -18.09 6.08 4.31
N ARG A 330 -19.06 5.81 5.19
CA ARG A 330 -18.84 5.11 6.47
C ARG A 330 -18.38 3.66 6.30
N LEU A 331 -18.64 3.06 5.14
CA LEU A 331 -18.19 1.72 4.76
C LEU A 331 -16.92 1.79 3.94
N SER A 332 -16.96 2.45 2.80
CA SER A 332 -15.90 2.41 1.79
C SER A 332 -14.56 2.96 2.30
N VAL A 333 -14.54 4.08 2.99
CA VAL A 333 -13.28 4.68 3.45
C VAL A 333 -12.61 3.85 4.54
N PRO A 334 -13.26 3.51 5.67
CA PRO A 334 -12.62 2.68 6.68
C PRO A 334 -12.21 1.31 6.16
N GLU A 335 -13.07 0.63 5.40
CA GLU A 335 -12.77 -0.71 4.90
C GLU A 335 -11.61 -0.73 3.91
N GLY A 336 -11.50 0.29 3.05
CA GLY A 336 -10.34 0.45 2.17
C GLY A 336 -9.03 0.57 2.97
N PHE A 337 -9.01 1.35 4.03
CA PHE A 337 -7.84 1.49 4.91
C PHE A 337 -7.54 0.25 5.73
N LEU A 338 -8.55 -0.40 6.29
CA LEU A 338 -8.37 -1.64 7.05
C LEU A 338 -7.83 -2.77 6.14
N ALA A 339 -8.30 -2.85 4.92
CA ALA A 339 -7.84 -3.84 3.96
C ALA A 339 -6.39 -3.58 3.51
N ILE A 340 -6.04 -2.33 3.15
CA ILE A 340 -4.66 -2.02 2.74
C ILE A 340 -3.66 -2.17 3.89
N ASP A 341 -4.08 -1.90 5.11
CA ASP A 341 -3.28 -2.11 6.31
C ASP A 341 -2.91 -3.58 6.47
N GLY A 342 -3.89 -4.48 6.35
CA GLY A 342 -3.66 -5.92 6.37
C GLY A 342 -2.79 -6.42 5.20
N ILE A 343 -2.95 -5.84 4.01
CA ILE A 343 -2.10 -6.13 2.85
C ILE A 343 -0.65 -5.80 3.16
N LEU A 344 -0.37 -4.62 3.71
CA LEU A 344 1.00 -4.17 3.97
C LEU A 344 1.67 -4.97 5.09
N ASP A 345 0.95 -5.36 6.13
CA ASP A 345 1.48 -6.25 7.17
C ASP A 345 1.83 -7.63 6.61
N LEU A 346 0.96 -8.20 5.79
CA LEU A 346 1.23 -9.46 5.10
C LEU A 346 2.41 -9.33 4.11
N TYR A 347 2.46 -8.23 3.35
CA TYR A 347 3.53 -7.97 2.38
C TYR A 347 4.89 -7.89 3.10
N LEU A 348 4.95 -7.13 4.18
CA LEU A 348 6.17 -7.02 5.01
C LEU A 348 6.61 -8.39 5.52
N ASN A 349 5.69 -9.17 6.07
CA ASN A 349 5.98 -10.51 6.57
C ASN A 349 6.46 -11.46 5.46
N VAL A 350 5.83 -11.45 4.30
CA VAL A 350 6.23 -12.30 3.17
C VAL A 350 7.63 -11.94 2.70
N VAL A 351 7.93 -10.66 2.52
CA VAL A 351 9.25 -10.21 2.03
C VAL A 351 10.36 -10.52 3.02
N ASP A 352 10.14 -10.24 4.30
CA ASP A 352 11.15 -10.51 5.37
C ASP A 352 11.49 -12.01 5.45
N GLY A 353 10.54 -12.88 5.11
CA GLY A 353 10.68 -14.33 5.20
C GLY A 353 10.85 -15.09 3.88
N LEU A 354 11.00 -14.42 2.73
CA LEU A 354 11.17 -15.09 1.44
C LEU A 354 12.35 -16.06 1.45
N VAL A 355 12.10 -17.29 1.03
CA VAL A 355 13.10 -18.35 0.92
C VAL A 355 13.47 -18.59 -0.55
N VAL A 356 14.74 -18.44 -0.88
CA VAL A 356 15.27 -18.70 -2.23
C VAL A 356 15.97 -20.06 -2.26
N TYR A 357 15.74 -20.84 -3.31
CA TYR A 357 16.37 -22.14 -3.51
C TYR A 357 17.34 -22.11 -4.70
N PRO A 358 18.61 -21.68 -4.50
CA PRO A 358 19.58 -21.51 -5.58
C PRO A 358 19.82 -22.76 -6.41
N LYS A 359 19.78 -23.95 -5.81
CA LYS A 359 20.00 -25.21 -6.50
C LYS A 359 18.85 -25.60 -7.43
N VAL A 360 17.62 -25.25 -7.08
CA VAL A 360 16.47 -25.44 -7.97
C VAL A 360 16.54 -24.47 -9.14
N ILE A 361 16.87 -23.20 -8.85
CA ILE A 361 17.08 -22.17 -9.88
C ILE A 361 18.19 -22.60 -10.84
N GLU A 362 19.32 -23.06 -10.34
CA GLU A 362 20.45 -23.57 -11.15
C GLU A 362 20.02 -24.71 -12.06
N LYS A 363 19.25 -25.68 -11.53
CA LYS A 363 18.74 -26.82 -12.33
C LYS A 363 17.85 -26.37 -13.48
N HIS A 364 16.90 -25.47 -13.22
CA HIS A 364 16.03 -24.93 -14.27
C HIS A 364 16.81 -24.10 -15.28
N PHE A 365 17.75 -23.29 -14.79
CA PHE A 365 18.60 -22.46 -15.63
C PHE A 365 19.45 -23.30 -16.60
N LEU A 366 20.12 -24.32 -16.10
CA LEU A 366 21.00 -25.20 -16.91
C LEU A 366 20.21 -26.04 -17.92
N ALA A 367 18.94 -26.32 -17.69
CA ALA A 367 18.09 -27.02 -18.66
C ALA A 367 17.82 -26.18 -19.91
N GLU A 368 17.80 -24.86 -19.80
CA GLU A 368 17.49 -23.92 -20.89
C GLU A 368 18.73 -23.21 -21.46
N LEU A 369 19.80 -23.08 -20.66
CA LEU A 369 20.98 -22.32 -21.02
C LEU A 369 21.66 -22.78 -22.32
N PRO A 370 21.75 -24.08 -22.62
CA PRO A 370 22.35 -24.51 -23.87
C PRO A 370 21.71 -23.89 -25.12
N PHE A 371 20.38 -23.72 -25.12
CA PHE A 371 19.68 -23.06 -26.21
C PHE A 371 19.98 -21.57 -26.29
N MET A 372 20.18 -20.91 -25.15
CA MET A 372 20.47 -19.47 -25.05
C MET A 372 21.94 -19.15 -25.39
N ALA A 373 22.82 -20.11 -25.11
CA ALA A 373 24.27 -19.96 -25.30
C ALA A 373 24.73 -20.28 -26.73
N THR A 374 23.85 -20.65 -27.64
CA THR A 374 24.20 -21.08 -29.02
C THR A 374 25.02 -20.06 -29.77
N GLU A 375 24.78 -18.76 -29.60
CA GLU A 375 25.58 -17.70 -30.21
C GLU A 375 27.01 -17.69 -29.65
N ASN A 376 27.16 -17.78 -28.32
CA ASN A 376 28.49 -17.82 -27.68
C ASN A 376 29.26 -19.05 -28.08
N ILE A 377 28.61 -20.23 -28.13
CA ILE A 377 29.21 -21.49 -28.60
C ILE A 377 29.67 -21.35 -30.04
N MET A 378 28.83 -20.76 -30.90
CA MET A 378 29.20 -20.51 -32.31
C MET A 378 30.42 -19.60 -32.40
N MET A 379 30.48 -18.54 -31.61
CA MET A 379 31.64 -17.63 -31.61
C MET A 379 32.92 -18.31 -31.12
N ASP A 380 32.82 -19.19 -30.12
CA ASP A 380 33.97 -19.93 -29.64
C ASP A 380 34.44 -20.95 -30.69
N ALA A 381 33.53 -21.59 -31.41
CA ALA A 381 33.86 -22.49 -32.53
C ALA A 381 34.50 -21.74 -33.72
N VAL A 382 34.04 -20.49 -34.01
CA VAL A 382 34.69 -19.64 -35.02
C VAL A 382 36.12 -19.27 -34.62
N LYS A 383 36.35 -18.95 -33.34
CA LYS A 383 37.72 -18.72 -32.84
C LYS A 383 38.60 -19.95 -32.94
N ALA A 384 38.03 -21.16 -32.88
CA ALA A 384 38.71 -22.42 -33.08
C ALA A 384 38.97 -22.73 -34.57
N GLY A 385 38.52 -21.88 -35.49
CA GLY A 385 38.78 -21.98 -36.94
C GLY A 385 37.61 -22.48 -37.78
N GLY A 386 36.40 -22.60 -37.21
CA GLY A 386 35.20 -23.04 -37.93
C GLY A 386 34.57 -21.91 -38.80
N ASP A 387 33.83 -22.32 -39.85
CA ASP A 387 33.07 -21.43 -40.71
C ASP A 387 31.75 -21.00 -40.04
N ARG A 388 31.52 -19.72 -39.90
CA ARG A 388 30.36 -19.17 -39.20
C ARG A 388 29.01 -19.62 -39.78
N GLN A 389 28.90 -19.70 -41.09
CA GLN A 389 27.64 -20.05 -41.75
C GLN A 389 27.32 -21.56 -41.60
N GLU A 390 28.34 -22.37 -41.75
CA GLU A 390 28.22 -23.81 -41.53
C GLU A 390 27.87 -24.11 -40.07
N LEU A 391 28.56 -23.48 -39.13
CA LEU A 391 28.31 -23.62 -37.70
C LEU A 391 26.88 -23.17 -37.31
N HIS A 392 26.40 -22.07 -37.86
CA HIS A 392 25.05 -21.59 -37.61
C HIS A 392 23.98 -22.62 -38.05
N GLU A 393 24.09 -23.12 -39.25
CA GLU A 393 23.14 -24.12 -39.75
C GLU A 393 23.21 -25.41 -38.93
N ARG A 394 24.41 -25.80 -38.55
CA ARG A 394 24.61 -27.02 -37.76
C ARG A 394 24.05 -26.88 -36.35
N ILE A 395 24.27 -25.75 -35.67
CA ILE A 395 23.65 -25.44 -34.37
C ILE A 395 22.13 -25.46 -34.48
N ARG A 396 21.56 -24.90 -35.54
CA ARG A 396 20.12 -24.90 -35.77
C ARG A 396 19.58 -26.36 -35.84
N GLN A 397 20.22 -27.23 -36.59
CA GLN A 397 19.82 -28.62 -36.73
C GLN A 397 19.91 -29.38 -35.40
N LEU A 398 21.02 -29.23 -34.66
CA LEU A 398 21.23 -29.86 -33.36
C LEU A 398 20.28 -29.34 -32.31
N SER A 399 19.97 -28.02 -32.32
CA SER A 399 18.98 -27.43 -31.44
C SER A 399 17.56 -27.96 -31.67
N MET A 400 17.20 -28.19 -32.93
CA MET A 400 15.92 -28.85 -33.30
C MET A 400 15.86 -30.30 -32.82
N GLU A 401 16.97 -31.02 -32.90
CA GLU A 401 17.07 -32.37 -32.39
C GLU A 401 16.98 -32.44 -30.88
N ALA A 402 17.75 -31.60 -30.16
CA ALA A 402 17.67 -31.50 -28.70
C ALA A 402 16.27 -31.07 -28.24
N GLY A 403 15.66 -30.12 -28.94
CA GLY A 403 14.29 -29.66 -28.65
C GLY A 403 13.25 -30.78 -28.80
N ARG A 404 13.38 -31.65 -29.80
CA ARG A 404 12.53 -32.87 -29.95
C ARG A 404 12.80 -33.89 -28.83
N ASN A 405 14.03 -34.08 -28.43
CA ASN A 405 14.37 -34.96 -27.33
C ASN A 405 13.70 -34.51 -26.03
N VAL A 406 13.72 -33.20 -25.74
CA VAL A 406 13.05 -32.64 -24.57
C VAL A 406 11.53 -32.76 -24.66
N LYS A 407 10.93 -32.26 -25.77
CA LYS A 407 9.47 -32.11 -25.88
C LYS A 407 8.71 -33.37 -26.22
N GLU A 408 9.23 -34.17 -27.13
CA GLU A 408 8.54 -35.37 -27.62
C GLU A 408 8.90 -36.63 -26.81
N LYS A 409 10.16 -36.71 -26.30
CA LYS A 409 10.65 -37.89 -25.60
C LYS A 409 10.77 -37.72 -24.09
N GLY A 410 10.62 -36.49 -23.58
CA GLY A 410 10.76 -36.18 -22.14
C GLY A 410 12.17 -36.39 -21.60
N LEU A 411 13.18 -36.30 -22.45
CA LEU A 411 14.59 -36.43 -22.07
C LEU A 411 15.18 -35.07 -21.63
N ASP A 412 16.31 -35.11 -20.96
CA ASP A 412 17.07 -33.90 -20.64
C ASP A 412 17.62 -33.25 -21.94
N ASN A 413 17.92 -31.95 -21.86
CA ASN A 413 18.53 -31.20 -22.94
C ASN A 413 19.97 -31.71 -23.18
N ASN A 414 20.21 -32.30 -24.31
CA ASN A 414 21.51 -32.90 -24.68
C ASN A 414 22.23 -32.11 -25.80
N LEU A 415 21.91 -30.82 -25.97
CA LEU A 415 22.50 -30.00 -27.03
C LEU A 415 24.02 -29.91 -26.91
N LEU A 416 24.56 -29.83 -25.70
CA LEU A 416 26.01 -29.74 -25.48
C LEU A 416 26.71 -31.03 -25.89
N GLU A 417 26.12 -32.18 -25.58
CA GLU A 417 26.61 -33.51 -26.02
C GLU A 417 26.63 -33.61 -27.54
N LEU A 418 25.53 -33.23 -28.19
CA LEU A 418 25.43 -33.23 -29.65
C LEU A 418 26.50 -32.35 -30.33
N ILE A 419 26.78 -31.17 -29.74
CA ILE A 419 27.78 -30.24 -30.22
C ILE A 419 29.21 -30.83 -29.99
N ALA A 420 29.47 -31.37 -28.81
CA ALA A 420 30.79 -31.94 -28.48
C ALA A 420 31.15 -33.15 -29.35
N GLU A 421 30.17 -33.93 -29.80
CA GLU A 421 30.33 -35.08 -30.67
C GLU A 421 30.48 -34.68 -32.14
N ASP A 422 30.16 -33.48 -32.52
CA ASP A 422 30.24 -33.01 -33.90
C ASP A 422 31.60 -32.32 -34.19
N PRO A 423 32.45 -32.91 -35.02
CA PRO A 423 33.81 -32.43 -35.26
C PRO A 423 33.86 -31.05 -35.93
N VAL A 424 32.77 -30.57 -36.53
CA VAL A 424 32.69 -29.25 -37.17
C VAL A 424 32.91 -28.10 -36.17
N PHE A 425 32.55 -28.30 -34.91
CA PHE A 425 32.73 -27.25 -33.88
C PHE A 425 34.16 -27.19 -33.35
N GLY A 426 34.92 -28.28 -33.36
CA GLY A 426 36.27 -28.32 -32.80
C GLY A 426 36.31 -27.97 -31.30
N LEU A 427 35.22 -28.16 -30.58
CA LEU A 427 35.07 -27.84 -29.15
C LEU A 427 34.91 -29.15 -28.35
N THR A 428 35.58 -29.21 -27.21
CA THR A 428 35.39 -30.31 -26.25
C THR A 428 34.24 -30.00 -25.28
N MET A 429 33.74 -31.03 -24.60
CA MET A 429 32.76 -30.85 -23.53
C MET A 429 33.29 -29.95 -22.42
N GLU A 430 34.60 -29.92 -22.15
CA GLU A 430 35.21 -29.02 -21.18
C GLU A 430 35.13 -27.55 -21.63
N ASP A 431 35.35 -27.29 -22.93
CA ASP A 431 35.22 -25.94 -23.48
C ASP A 431 33.77 -25.45 -23.41
N LEU A 432 32.82 -26.29 -23.78
CA LEU A 432 31.39 -25.99 -23.68
C LEU A 432 30.94 -25.70 -22.26
N LYS A 433 31.42 -26.47 -21.27
CA LYS A 433 31.12 -26.21 -19.86
C LYS A 433 31.63 -24.87 -19.37
N LYS A 434 32.76 -24.36 -19.87
CA LYS A 434 33.26 -23.02 -19.55
C LYS A 434 32.35 -21.89 -20.09
N THR A 435 31.68 -22.16 -21.21
CA THR A 435 30.70 -21.24 -21.81
C THR A 435 29.40 -21.24 -21.04
N MET A 436 29.08 -22.30 -20.30
CA MET A 436 27.84 -22.44 -19.51
C MET A 436 27.87 -21.79 -18.11
N ASP A 437 28.72 -20.80 -17.87
CA ASP A 437 28.71 -20.04 -16.65
C ASP A 437 27.51 -19.05 -16.63
N PRO A 438 26.50 -19.26 -15.77
CA PRO A 438 25.29 -18.44 -15.75
C PRO A 438 25.55 -16.95 -15.57
N SER A 439 26.60 -16.58 -14.83
CA SER A 439 26.91 -15.17 -14.54
C SER A 439 27.26 -14.33 -15.78
N LYS A 440 27.65 -15.00 -16.86
CA LYS A 440 27.98 -14.34 -18.15
C LYS A 440 26.76 -13.90 -18.96
N TYR A 441 25.56 -14.33 -18.57
CA TYR A 441 24.34 -14.11 -19.36
C TYR A 441 23.36 -13.13 -18.74
N VAL A 442 23.63 -12.62 -17.54
CA VAL A 442 22.72 -11.73 -16.79
C VAL A 442 22.82 -10.26 -17.17
N GLY A 443 23.66 -9.91 -18.15
CA GLY A 443 23.86 -8.54 -18.59
C GLY A 443 24.31 -7.62 -17.43
N ARG A 444 23.70 -6.46 -17.31
CA ARG A 444 23.95 -5.47 -16.26
C ARG A 444 23.05 -5.63 -15.03
N ALA A 445 22.37 -6.78 -14.86
CA ALA A 445 21.42 -6.93 -13.77
C ALA A 445 21.98 -6.62 -12.38
N PRO A 446 23.17 -7.11 -11.97
CA PRO A 446 23.76 -6.75 -10.67
C PRO A 446 24.03 -5.24 -10.52
N GLN A 447 24.61 -4.61 -11.55
CA GLN A 447 24.93 -3.18 -11.56
C GLN A 447 23.65 -2.33 -11.52
N GLN A 448 22.60 -2.74 -12.22
CA GLN A 448 21.32 -2.05 -12.19
C GLN A 448 20.67 -2.12 -10.81
N VAL A 449 20.84 -3.21 -10.05
CA VAL A 449 20.42 -3.27 -8.65
C VAL A 449 21.18 -2.25 -7.81
N ASP A 450 22.52 -2.26 -7.90
CA ASP A 450 23.35 -1.32 -7.15
C ASP A 450 23.02 0.16 -7.45
N GLU A 451 22.88 0.50 -8.73
CA GLU A 451 22.50 1.83 -9.18
C GLU A 451 21.13 2.25 -8.66
N PHE A 452 20.12 1.39 -8.83
CA PHE A 452 18.76 1.69 -8.37
C PHE A 452 18.66 1.83 -6.85
N LEU A 453 19.33 0.95 -6.10
CA LEU A 453 19.34 1.05 -4.64
C LEU A 453 20.05 2.32 -4.17
N SER A 454 21.23 2.64 -4.72
CA SER A 454 22.02 3.79 -4.29
C SER A 454 21.44 5.13 -4.70
N GLU A 455 20.88 5.24 -5.89
CA GLU A 455 20.42 6.51 -6.46
C GLU A 455 18.96 6.82 -6.12
N VAL A 456 18.11 5.82 -5.93
CA VAL A 456 16.67 6.00 -5.74
C VAL A 456 16.22 5.56 -4.34
N VAL A 457 16.47 4.30 -3.96
CA VAL A 457 15.84 3.71 -2.78
C VAL A 457 16.51 4.14 -1.48
N ASN A 458 17.83 4.08 -1.40
CA ASN A 458 18.55 4.43 -0.18
C ASN A 458 18.35 5.88 0.25
N PRO A 459 18.28 6.88 -0.65
CA PRO A 459 17.90 8.25 -0.27
C PRO A 459 16.52 8.33 0.38
N ILE A 460 15.53 7.58 -0.11
CA ILE A 460 14.20 7.50 0.49
C ILE A 460 14.28 6.90 1.90
N LEU A 461 14.97 5.78 2.05
CA LEU A 461 15.10 5.08 3.34
C LEU A 461 15.85 5.94 4.37
N GLU A 462 16.94 6.60 3.98
CA GLU A 462 17.69 7.50 4.86
C GLU A 462 16.86 8.70 5.32
N ALA A 463 16.08 9.30 4.41
CA ALA A 463 15.18 10.40 4.74
C ALA A 463 14.03 9.99 5.69
N ASN A 464 13.81 8.69 5.88
CA ASN A 464 12.72 8.13 6.69
C ASN A 464 13.21 7.12 7.74
N LYS A 465 14.46 7.20 8.13
CA LYS A 465 15.09 6.24 9.06
C LYS A 465 14.38 6.10 10.40
N GLU A 466 13.69 7.14 10.85
CA GLU A 466 12.95 7.16 12.12
C GLU A 466 11.71 6.25 12.13
N VAL A 467 11.22 5.84 10.96
CA VAL A 467 10.05 4.93 10.85
C VAL A 467 10.44 3.50 10.50
N LEU A 468 11.73 3.23 10.27
CA LEU A 468 12.22 1.91 9.91
C LEU A 468 12.28 0.95 11.11
N GLY A 469 12.35 -0.35 10.81
CA GLY A 469 12.48 -1.41 11.82
C GLY A 469 11.13 -1.92 12.33
N MET A 470 10.06 -1.65 11.60
CA MET A 470 8.75 -2.20 11.91
C MET A 470 8.74 -3.71 11.64
N THR A 471 8.14 -4.47 12.55
CA THR A 471 7.83 -5.90 12.36
C THR A 471 6.33 -6.08 12.20
N ALA A 472 5.92 -6.94 11.27
CA ALA A 472 4.51 -7.24 11.06
C ALA A 472 4.05 -8.34 12.02
N GLU A 473 3.02 -8.06 12.81
CA GLU A 473 2.30 -9.09 13.57
C GLU A 473 1.17 -9.66 12.70
N ILE A 474 1.26 -10.94 12.36
CA ILE A 474 0.24 -11.64 11.60
C ILE A 474 -0.57 -12.53 12.54
N THR A 475 -1.86 -12.37 12.54
CA THR A 475 -2.79 -13.15 13.37
C THR A 475 -3.30 -14.41 12.68
N VAL A 476 -3.25 -14.48 11.37
CA VAL A 476 -3.78 -15.59 10.55
C VAL A 476 -2.96 -15.81 9.27
#